data_582d4690d59d33a775d0832222ef64c5
#
_entry.id   582d4690d59d33a775d0832222ef64c5
#
_cell.length_a   1.000
_cell.length_b   1.000
_cell.length_c   1.000
_cell.angle_alpha   90.00
_cell.angle_beta   90.00
_cell.angle_gamma   90.00
#
_symmetry.space_group_name_H-M   'P 1'
#
loop_
_entity.id
_entity.type
_entity.pdbx_description
1 polymer ?
#
loop_
_entity_poly.entity_id
_entity_poly.type
_entity_poly.pdbx_seq_one_letter_code
_entity_poly.pdbx_strand_id
1 'polypeptide(L)'
;MSKTCNFLGLRLRSNPLPPSFSNSSALNLLPTAASRPFDHWIRASSRRRLVLGGFVGTSLWMNNMSGNLGGKSFIASARQTNPSPVEQALSKVEWPENFPFKEEDFQRFDESSDSTFYEAPRFVTHIDDPAIAALTKYYSKVLPESETPGVSILDMCSSWVSHYPAGYKQERIVGMGMNEEELKRNPVLTEYIVQDLNVNPKLPFEDNSFQVITNVVSVDYLTKPLIVFKEMNRILKPGGLALMSFSNRCFFTKAISIWTSTGDADHALIVGSYFHYAGGYEPPQAVDISPNPGRSDPMYVVYSRKLPVA
;
A
#
# COMPACT_ATOMS: atom_id res chain seq x y z
N MET A 1 71.01 5.13 2.36
CA MET A 1 70.91 3.95 1.41
C MET A 1 69.58 4.07 0.69
N SER A 2 69.70 4.45 -0.54
CA SER A 2 68.60 4.67 -1.51
C SER A 2 68.05 3.36 -2.04
N LYS A 3 66.74 3.18 -2.17
CA LYS A 3 66.13 2.24 -3.12
C LYS A 3 64.92 2.88 -3.82
N THR A 4 65.20 3.21 -5.00
CA THR A 4 64.28 3.55 -6.12
C THR A 4 63.30 2.41 -6.38
N CYS A 5 62.03 2.70 -6.60
CA CYS A 5 61.04 1.79 -7.16
C CYS A 5 60.53 2.34 -8.49
N ASN A 6 60.66 1.53 -9.52
CA ASN A 6 60.37 1.80 -10.91
C ASN A 6 58.83 1.86 -11.21
N PHE A 7 58.43 2.84 -11.96
CA PHE A 7 57.14 2.90 -12.65
C PHE A 7 57.15 1.99 -13.88
N LEU A 8 56.21 1.03 -13.95
CA LEU A 8 55.88 0.27 -15.16
C LEU A 8 54.58 0.86 -15.74
N GLY A 9 54.71 1.40 -16.94
CA GLY A 9 53.63 1.98 -17.71
C GLY A 9 52.67 0.91 -18.26
N LEU A 10 51.38 1.13 -18.07
CA LEU A 10 50.32 0.40 -18.74
C LEU A 10 49.79 1.23 -19.91
N ARG A 11 49.99 0.72 -21.12
CA ARG A 11 49.47 1.25 -22.40
C ARG A 11 47.96 1.00 -22.43
N LEU A 12 47.16 2.04 -22.57
CA LEU A 12 45.76 1.99 -22.94
C LEU A 12 45.64 1.52 -24.40
N ARG A 13 44.97 0.41 -24.64
CA ARG A 13 44.51 -0.01 -25.98
C ARG A 13 43.17 0.63 -26.26
N SER A 14 43.10 1.46 -27.30
CA SER A 14 41.87 1.96 -27.88
C SER A 14 41.13 0.85 -28.64
N ASN A 15 39.91 0.57 -28.28
CA ASN A 15 39.00 -0.27 -29.08
C ASN A 15 38.26 0.62 -30.10
N PRO A 16 38.08 0.16 -31.36
CA PRO A 16 37.36 0.87 -32.38
C PRO A 16 35.84 0.78 -32.16
N LEU A 17 35.15 1.88 -32.50
CA LEU A 17 33.70 2.00 -32.52
C LEU A 17 33.06 1.08 -33.57
N PRO A 18 31.88 0.49 -33.33
CA PRO A 18 31.14 -0.26 -34.34
C PRO A 18 30.47 0.70 -35.35
N PRO A 19 30.23 0.23 -36.60
CA PRO A 19 29.71 1.05 -37.69
C PRO A 19 28.24 1.44 -37.52
N SER A 20 27.92 2.65 -37.94
CA SER A 20 26.57 3.20 -38.05
C SER A 20 25.71 2.40 -39.02
N PHE A 21 24.56 1.88 -38.58
CA PHE A 21 23.54 1.37 -39.48
C PHE A 21 22.53 2.47 -39.81
N SER A 22 22.40 2.71 -41.10
CA SER A 22 21.45 3.62 -41.71
C SER A 22 20.01 3.05 -41.64
N ASN A 23 19.05 3.96 -41.41
CA ASN A 23 17.61 3.76 -41.46
C ASN A 23 17.13 3.02 -42.71
N SER A 24 16.29 2.01 -42.49
CA SER A 24 15.19 1.69 -43.41
C SER A 24 13.92 1.41 -42.60
N SER A 25 12.92 2.22 -42.91
CA SER A 25 11.59 2.21 -42.31
C SER A 25 10.86 0.90 -42.60
N ALA A 26 10.55 0.13 -41.57
CA ALA A 26 9.47 -0.86 -41.60
C ALA A 26 8.58 -0.56 -40.39
N LEU A 27 7.46 0.10 -40.63
CA LEU A 27 6.34 0.19 -39.70
C LEU A 27 5.75 -1.23 -39.53
N ASN A 28 6.27 -1.98 -38.57
CA ASN A 28 5.59 -3.13 -38.05
C ASN A 28 4.47 -2.65 -37.14
N LEU A 29 3.23 -2.73 -37.64
CA LEU A 29 2.00 -2.65 -36.86
C LEU A 29 2.07 -3.72 -35.78
N LEU A 30 2.29 -3.28 -34.54
CA LEU A 30 2.08 -4.10 -33.36
C LEU A 30 0.60 -4.55 -33.36
N PRO A 31 0.30 -5.82 -33.09
CA PRO A 31 -1.08 -6.26 -32.93
C PRO A 31 -1.69 -5.47 -31.78
N THR A 32 -2.84 -4.84 -32.04
CA THR A 32 -3.67 -4.21 -31.02
C THR A 32 -3.89 -5.21 -29.88
N ALA A 33 -3.30 -4.97 -28.73
CA ALA A 33 -3.49 -5.77 -27.54
C ALA A 33 -5.02 -5.80 -27.27
N ALA A 34 -5.62 -6.98 -27.33
CA ALA A 34 -6.99 -7.18 -26.91
C ALA A 34 -7.11 -6.68 -25.46
N SER A 35 -8.01 -5.73 -25.21
CA SER A 35 -8.23 -5.18 -23.87
C SER A 35 -8.50 -6.33 -22.90
N ARG A 36 -7.70 -6.43 -21.84
CA ARG A 36 -7.86 -7.46 -20.80
C ARG A 36 -9.24 -7.30 -20.14
N PRO A 37 -9.90 -8.38 -19.71
CA PRO A 37 -11.19 -8.29 -19.00
C PRO A 37 -11.14 -7.33 -17.80
N PHE A 38 -9.99 -7.24 -17.14
CA PHE A 38 -9.75 -6.33 -16.02
C PHE A 38 -9.69 -4.85 -16.43
N ASP A 39 -9.04 -4.53 -17.57
CA ASP A 39 -9.04 -3.17 -18.12
C ASP A 39 -10.46 -2.70 -18.40
N HIS A 40 -11.32 -3.59 -18.84
CA HIS A 40 -12.74 -3.30 -19.09
C HIS A 40 -13.48 -3.05 -17.75
N TRP A 41 -13.19 -3.81 -16.72
CA TRP A 41 -13.81 -3.64 -15.40
C TRP A 41 -13.38 -2.35 -14.71
N ILE A 42 -12.09 -2.02 -14.68
CA ILE A 42 -11.56 -0.74 -14.17
C ILE A 42 -12.18 0.42 -14.96
N ARG A 43 -12.16 0.38 -16.29
CA ARG A 43 -12.75 1.42 -17.15
C ARG A 43 -14.25 1.54 -16.98
N ALA A 44 -14.97 0.45 -16.76
CA ALA A 44 -16.41 0.46 -16.48
C ALA A 44 -16.70 1.09 -15.10
N SER A 45 -15.93 0.74 -14.07
CA SER A 45 -16.00 1.36 -12.75
C SER A 45 -15.72 2.86 -12.80
N SER A 46 -14.70 3.28 -13.56
CA SER A 46 -14.34 4.69 -13.75
C SER A 46 -15.39 5.48 -14.54
N ARG A 47 -15.99 4.88 -15.59
CA ARG A 47 -17.03 5.54 -16.42
C ARG A 47 -18.35 5.72 -15.67
N ARG A 48 -18.75 4.80 -14.80
CA ARG A 48 -19.95 4.95 -13.95
C ARG A 48 -19.82 6.11 -12.96
N ARG A 49 -18.59 6.52 -12.61
CA ARG A 49 -18.32 7.68 -11.74
C ARG A 49 -18.60 9.04 -12.42
N LEU A 50 -18.47 9.13 -13.74
CA LEU A 50 -18.65 10.38 -14.50
C LEU A 50 -20.13 10.72 -14.81
N VAL A 51 -21.05 9.76 -14.74
CA VAL A 51 -22.46 9.97 -15.12
C VAL A 51 -23.32 10.51 -13.97
N LEU A 52 -22.84 10.49 -12.72
CA LEU A 52 -23.61 10.95 -11.54
C LEU A 52 -23.33 12.41 -11.11
N GLY A 53 -22.49 13.15 -11.86
CA GLY A 53 -22.10 14.54 -11.54
C GLY A 53 -22.96 15.65 -12.18
N GLY A 54 -24.07 15.33 -12.82
CA GLY A 54 -24.87 16.30 -13.58
C GLY A 54 -26.33 16.41 -13.16
N PHE A 55 -26.63 16.90 -11.96
CA PHE A 55 -27.93 17.53 -11.67
C PHE A 55 -27.71 18.81 -10.90
N VAL A 56 -27.80 19.92 -11.63
CA VAL A 56 -27.96 21.28 -11.09
C VAL A 56 -29.39 21.41 -10.63
N GLY A 57 -29.61 21.40 -9.33
CA GLY A 57 -30.88 21.74 -8.72
C GLY A 57 -30.85 23.20 -8.25
N THR A 58 -31.47 24.10 -9.02
CA THR A 58 -31.83 25.42 -8.58
C THR A 58 -32.95 25.34 -7.53
N SER A 59 -32.77 25.91 -6.34
CA SER A 59 -33.86 26.22 -5.45
C SER A 59 -33.59 27.48 -4.65
N LEU A 60 -34.40 28.41 -4.99
CA LEU A 60 -35.00 29.59 -4.40
C LEU A 60 -34.58 30.02 -2.98
N TRP A 61 -34.30 31.28 -2.93
CA TRP A 61 -34.30 32.20 -1.79
C TRP A 61 -35.63 32.19 -1.02
N MET A 62 -35.53 32.19 0.32
CA MET A 62 -36.48 32.93 1.16
C MET A 62 -35.76 33.51 2.38
N ASN A 63 -35.77 34.84 2.43
CA ASN A 63 -35.41 35.68 3.57
C ASN A 63 -36.35 35.42 4.74
N ASN A 64 -35.82 35.36 5.97
CA ASN A 64 -36.51 35.99 7.07
C ASN A 64 -35.53 36.51 8.13
N MET A 65 -35.60 37.80 8.39
CA MET A 65 -34.90 38.52 9.45
C MET A 65 -35.59 38.26 10.79
N SER A 66 -34.88 38.03 11.85
CA SER A 66 -35.06 38.74 13.12
C SER A 66 -34.11 38.24 14.23
N GLY A 67 -33.52 39.18 14.99
CA GLY A 67 -33.20 39.01 16.42
C GLY A 67 -31.75 38.69 16.81
N ASN A 68 -31.04 39.75 17.09
CA ASN A 68 -29.82 39.94 17.84
C ASN A 68 -29.74 39.13 19.18
N LEU A 69 -28.65 38.44 19.47
CA LEU A 69 -27.98 38.45 20.78
C LEU A 69 -26.63 37.67 20.66
N GLY A 70 -25.61 38.29 21.21
CA GLY A 70 -24.21 37.90 21.04
C GLY A 70 -23.83 36.53 21.66
N GLY A 71 -23.19 35.77 20.87
CA GLY A 71 -22.47 34.57 21.24
C GLY A 71 -21.63 34.14 20.04
N LYS A 72 -20.31 34.37 20.10
CA LYS A 72 -19.39 33.89 19.05
C LYS A 72 -19.34 32.35 19.10
N SER A 73 -20.32 31.74 18.46
CA SER A 73 -20.24 30.32 18.12
C SER A 73 -19.26 30.17 16.95
N PHE A 74 -18.05 29.72 17.22
CA PHE A 74 -17.17 29.16 16.21
C PHE A 74 -17.79 27.83 15.75
N ILE A 75 -18.76 27.88 14.86
CA ILE A 75 -19.12 26.72 14.06
C ILE A 75 -17.97 26.57 13.08
N ALA A 76 -17.03 25.70 13.42
CA ALA A 76 -16.11 25.15 12.44
C ALA A 76 -16.98 24.48 11.37
N SER A 77 -17.17 25.17 10.24
CA SER A 77 -17.76 24.61 9.04
C SER A 77 -16.89 23.42 8.66
N ALA A 78 -17.33 22.22 9.00
CA ALA A 78 -16.75 21.01 8.44
C ALA A 78 -16.95 21.14 6.92
N ARG A 79 -15.89 21.49 6.20
CA ARG A 79 -15.86 21.35 4.76
C ARG A 79 -16.25 19.89 4.49
N GLN A 80 -17.41 19.66 3.91
CA GLN A 80 -17.74 18.42 3.23
C GLN A 80 -16.77 18.34 2.06
N THR A 81 -15.60 17.76 2.29
CA THR A 81 -14.71 17.40 1.21
C THR A 81 -15.36 16.23 0.51
N ASN A 82 -15.62 16.36 -0.80
CA ASN A 82 -16.02 15.21 -1.61
C ASN A 82 -15.01 14.10 -1.41
N PRO A 83 -15.48 12.82 -1.26
CA PRO A 83 -14.56 11.70 -1.12
C PRO A 83 -13.56 11.68 -2.26
N SER A 84 -12.29 11.35 -1.95
CA SER A 84 -11.24 11.25 -2.95
C SER A 84 -11.51 10.13 -3.97
N PRO A 85 -10.86 10.11 -5.15
CA PRO A 85 -11.00 9.01 -6.10
C PRO A 85 -10.72 7.63 -5.49
N VAL A 86 -9.77 7.55 -4.55
CA VAL A 86 -9.40 6.34 -3.83
C VAL A 86 -10.55 5.88 -2.92
N GLU A 87 -11.14 6.77 -2.14
CA GLU A 87 -12.29 6.46 -1.28
C GLU A 87 -13.52 6.06 -2.09
N GLN A 88 -13.75 6.74 -3.22
CA GLN A 88 -14.84 6.42 -4.13
C GLN A 88 -14.67 5.03 -4.77
N ALA A 89 -13.43 4.58 -4.97
CA ALA A 89 -13.13 3.31 -5.62
C ALA A 89 -13.86 2.13 -4.96
N LEU A 90 -13.85 2.07 -3.63
CA LEU A 90 -14.48 0.98 -2.88
C LEU A 90 -15.90 1.28 -2.39
N SER A 91 -16.37 2.53 -2.46
CA SER A 91 -17.67 2.90 -1.90
C SER A 91 -18.88 2.24 -2.59
N LYS A 92 -18.77 1.91 -3.87
CA LYS A 92 -19.86 1.32 -4.69
C LYS A 92 -19.28 0.30 -5.69
N VAL A 93 -18.36 -0.53 -5.23
CA VAL A 93 -17.74 -1.53 -6.10
C VAL A 93 -18.70 -2.71 -6.31
N GLU A 94 -18.87 -3.10 -7.57
CA GLU A 94 -19.53 -4.35 -7.95
C GLU A 94 -18.41 -5.34 -8.33
N TRP A 95 -18.16 -6.29 -7.44
CA TRP A 95 -17.12 -7.28 -7.67
C TRP A 95 -17.52 -8.28 -8.75
N PRO A 96 -16.63 -8.64 -9.69
CA PRO A 96 -16.86 -9.78 -10.58
C PRO A 96 -17.10 -11.07 -9.78
N GLU A 97 -17.76 -12.05 -10.40
CA GLU A 97 -18.01 -13.36 -9.76
C GLU A 97 -16.69 -14.07 -9.38
N ASN A 98 -15.69 -13.98 -10.28
CA ASN A 98 -14.39 -14.59 -10.08
C ASN A 98 -13.31 -13.53 -9.86
N PHE A 99 -12.23 -13.91 -9.17
CA PHE A 99 -11.04 -13.07 -8.97
C PHE A 99 -10.53 -12.55 -10.33
N PRO A 100 -10.44 -11.23 -10.52
CA PRO A 100 -10.25 -10.65 -11.86
C PRO A 100 -8.81 -10.69 -12.37
N PHE A 101 -7.84 -11.02 -11.50
CA PHE A 101 -6.43 -11.02 -11.84
C PHE A 101 -5.93 -12.40 -12.22
N LYS A 102 -4.92 -12.43 -13.09
CA LYS A 102 -4.23 -13.62 -13.55
C LYS A 102 -2.84 -13.69 -12.96
N GLU A 103 -2.17 -14.81 -13.11
CA GLU A 103 -0.80 -15.03 -12.66
C GLU A 103 0.19 -14.00 -13.23
N GLU A 104 0.02 -13.61 -14.50
CA GLU A 104 0.84 -12.60 -15.17
C GLU A 104 0.75 -11.20 -14.54
N ASP A 105 -0.36 -10.86 -13.87
CA ASP A 105 -0.56 -9.59 -13.20
C ASP A 105 0.30 -9.45 -11.93
N PHE A 106 0.74 -10.58 -11.38
CA PHE A 106 1.60 -10.68 -10.21
C PHE A 106 3.08 -10.91 -10.53
N GLN A 107 3.45 -10.99 -11.81
CA GLN A 107 4.83 -11.02 -12.23
C GLN A 107 5.51 -9.69 -11.96
N ARG A 108 6.82 -9.72 -11.74
CA ARG A 108 7.63 -8.53 -11.44
C ARG A 108 8.67 -8.32 -12.54
N PHE A 109 9.18 -7.12 -12.66
CA PHE A 109 10.27 -6.85 -13.59
C PHE A 109 11.55 -7.62 -13.19
N ASP A 110 11.82 -7.70 -11.89
CA ASP A 110 12.92 -8.46 -11.31
C ASP A 110 12.38 -9.65 -10.50
N GLU A 111 12.45 -10.85 -11.07
CA GLU A 111 12.04 -12.11 -10.45
C GLU A 111 13.19 -12.79 -9.66
N SER A 112 14.33 -12.13 -9.48
CA SER A 112 15.38 -12.63 -8.60
C SER A 112 14.87 -12.78 -7.16
N SER A 113 15.51 -13.63 -6.37
CA SER A 113 15.12 -13.89 -4.99
C SER A 113 15.02 -12.60 -4.16
N ASP A 114 13.93 -12.44 -3.41
CA ASP A 114 13.74 -11.31 -2.51
C ASP A 114 14.76 -11.35 -1.35
N SER A 115 15.24 -12.53 -0.95
CA SER A 115 16.32 -12.66 0.03
C SER A 115 17.60 -11.97 -0.41
N THR A 116 17.93 -12.01 -1.71
CA THR A 116 19.09 -11.28 -2.26
C THR A 116 18.84 -9.78 -2.29
N PHE A 117 17.63 -9.36 -2.66
CA PHE A 117 17.27 -7.94 -2.71
C PHE A 117 17.29 -7.28 -1.32
N TYR A 118 16.86 -8.01 -0.28
CA TYR A 118 16.81 -7.54 1.11
C TYR A 118 18.01 -8.01 1.96
N GLU A 119 19.08 -8.55 1.38
CA GLU A 119 20.28 -9.01 2.11
C GLU A 119 20.92 -7.86 2.90
N ALA A 120 21.09 -6.70 2.29
CA ALA A 120 21.62 -5.52 2.96
C ALA A 120 20.47 -4.72 3.62
N PRO A 121 20.59 -4.36 4.92
CA PRO A 121 19.57 -3.58 5.60
C PRO A 121 19.44 -2.18 5.00
N ARG A 122 18.19 -1.69 4.91
CA ARG A 122 17.84 -0.36 4.40
C ARG A 122 17.18 0.47 5.47
N PHE A 123 17.96 1.28 6.17
CA PHE A 123 17.46 2.18 7.20
C PHE A 123 16.90 3.49 6.60
N VAL A 124 15.91 3.33 5.72
CA VAL A 124 15.18 4.44 5.08
C VAL A 124 13.70 4.37 5.46
N THR A 125 13.00 5.48 5.37
CA THR A 125 11.59 5.57 5.79
C THR A 125 10.60 5.25 4.67
N HIS A 126 11.07 5.14 3.42
CA HIS A 126 10.33 4.80 2.19
C HIS A 126 9.31 5.86 1.73
N ILE A 127 8.77 6.67 2.63
CA ILE A 127 7.86 7.79 2.38
C ILE A 127 8.38 9.04 3.08
N ASP A 128 7.91 10.22 2.66
CA ASP A 128 8.36 11.49 3.22
C ASP A 128 7.76 11.79 4.62
N ASP A 129 8.37 12.74 5.35
CA ASP A 129 7.95 13.10 6.70
C ASP A 129 6.47 13.53 6.81
N PRO A 130 5.89 14.31 5.86
CA PRO A 130 4.47 14.61 5.91
C PRO A 130 3.58 13.37 5.82
N ALA A 131 3.90 12.41 4.96
CA ALA A 131 3.16 11.15 4.83
C ALA A 131 3.29 10.29 6.09
N ILE A 132 4.50 10.22 6.69
CA ILE A 132 4.73 9.56 7.98
C ILE A 132 3.86 10.19 9.07
N ALA A 133 3.84 11.52 9.18
CA ALA A 133 3.04 12.22 10.18
C ALA A 133 1.53 11.95 9.99
N ALA A 134 1.06 11.89 8.74
CA ALA A 134 -0.33 11.57 8.43
C ALA A 134 -0.69 10.12 8.83
N LEU A 135 0.18 9.15 8.52
CA LEU A 135 -0.01 7.75 8.89
C LEU A 135 0.01 7.57 10.41
N THR A 136 0.99 8.15 11.12
CA THR A 136 1.08 8.14 12.59
C THR A 136 -0.18 8.71 13.24
N LYS A 137 -0.68 9.85 12.70
CA LYS A 137 -1.94 10.47 13.16
C LYS A 137 -3.17 9.59 12.88
N TYR A 138 -3.17 8.87 11.77
CA TYR A 138 -4.23 7.91 11.46
C TYR A 138 -4.19 6.73 12.45
N TYR A 139 -3.03 6.15 12.66
CA TYR A 139 -2.84 5.06 13.63
C TYR A 139 -3.26 5.45 15.05
N SER A 140 -3.00 6.68 15.49
CA SER A 140 -3.43 7.14 16.82
C SER A 140 -4.96 7.16 17.03
N LYS A 141 -5.73 7.05 15.94
CA LYS A 141 -7.21 7.04 16.00
C LYS A 141 -7.83 5.67 15.84
N VAL A 142 -7.13 4.74 15.16
CA VAL A 142 -7.70 3.46 14.74
C VAL A 142 -7.10 2.25 15.46
N LEU A 143 -5.87 2.38 15.96
CA LEU A 143 -5.26 1.34 16.80
C LEU A 143 -5.88 1.33 18.20
N PRO A 144 -5.89 0.18 18.88
CA PRO A 144 -6.22 0.12 20.30
C PRO A 144 -5.38 1.10 21.12
N GLU A 145 -5.90 1.57 22.24
CA GLU A 145 -5.11 2.41 23.16
C GLU A 145 -3.84 1.68 23.61
N SER A 146 -2.77 2.45 23.85
CA SER A 146 -1.50 1.90 24.31
C SER A 146 -1.68 1.11 25.61
N GLU A 147 -0.96 0.00 25.73
CA GLU A 147 -0.97 -0.88 26.91
C GLU A 147 -2.35 -1.48 27.23
N THR A 148 -3.23 -1.64 26.21
CA THR A 148 -4.50 -2.33 26.36
C THR A 148 -4.25 -3.83 26.60
N PRO A 149 -4.74 -4.41 27.72
CA PRO A 149 -4.49 -5.82 28.06
C PRO A 149 -4.96 -6.80 26.97
N GLY A 150 -4.14 -7.79 26.67
CA GLY A 150 -4.45 -8.87 25.73
C GLY A 150 -4.47 -8.47 24.26
N VAL A 151 -4.02 -7.25 23.93
CA VAL A 151 -3.85 -6.80 22.53
C VAL A 151 -2.55 -7.31 21.95
N SER A 152 -2.65 -7.98 20.80
CA SER A 152 -1.52 -8.39 19.97
C SER A 152 -1.63 -7.75 18.57
N ILE A 153 -0.54 -7.21 18.07
CA ILE A 153 -0.45 -6.58 16.74
C ILE A 153 0.62 -7.29 15.90
N LEU A 154 0.32 -7.58 14.64
CA LEU A 154 1.29 -7.99 13.64
C LEU A 154 1.60 -6.82 12.72
N ASP A 155 2.85 -6.39 12.68
CA ASP A 155 3.38 -5.48 11.65
C ASP A 155 3.97 -6.33 10.53
N MET A 156 3.19 -6.55 9.49
CA MET A 156 3.51 -7.45 8.38
C MET A 156 4.31 -6.72 7.30
N CYS A 157 5.35 -7.35 6.78
CA CYS A 157 6.38 -6.75 5.92
C CYS A 157 7.07 -5.56 6.62
N SER A 158 7.34 -5.73 7.92
CA SER A 158 7.94 -4.74 8.79
C SER A 158 9.42 -4.53 8.48
N SER A 159 9.93 -3.41 8.93
CA SER A 159 11.33 -3.04 8.85
C SER A 159 11.79 -2.38 10.17
N TRP A 160 12.77 -1.47 10.12
CA TRP A 160 13.32 -0.80 11.31
C TRP A 160 12.37 0.24 11.95
N VAL A 161 11.21 0.51 11.34
CA VAL A 161 10.20 1.47 11.81
C VAL A 161 8.79 1.03 11.41
N SER A 162 7.83 1.16 12.33
CA SER A 162 6.41 0.82 12.13
C SER A 162 5.49 2.04 12.01
N HIS A 163 6.02 3.25 12.14
CA HIS A 163 5.27 4.53 12.11
C HIS A 163 4.13 4.65 13.13
N TYR A 164 4.14 3.84 14.20
CA TYR A 164 3.16 3.97 15.28
C TYR A 164 3.37 5.26 16.08
N PRO A 165 2.35 5.74 16.84
CA PRO A 165 2.48 6.90 17.68
C PRO A 165 3.68 6.80 18.63
N ALA A 166 4.33 7.95 18.91
CA ALA A 166 5.47 7.98 19.81
C ALA A 166 5.11 7.39 21.19
N GLY A 167 5.93 6.45 21.67
CA GLY A 167 5.71 5.77 22.94
C GLY A 167 4.59 4.71 22.91
N TYR A 168 4.01 4.40 21.75
CA TYR A 168 3.00 3.35 21.62
C TYR A 168 3.57 1.99 22.04
N LYS A 169 2.82 1.27 22.86
CA LYS A 169 3.17 -0.06 23.39
C LYS A 169 1.96 -0.96 23.44
N GLN A 170 2.20 -2.24 23.27
CA GLN A 170 1.24 -3.31 23.58
C GLN A 170 2.00 -4.47 24.22
N GLU A 171 1.27 -5.39 24.82
CA GLU A 171 1.83 -6.61 25.40
C GLU A 171 2.61 -7.40 24.33
N ARG A 172 2.10 -7.41 23.08
CA ARG A 172 2.68 -8.14 21.97
C ARG A 172 2.59 -7.33 20.67
N ILE A 173 3.74 -6.92 20.13
CA ILE A 173 3.89 -6.35 18.78
C ILE A 173 4.91 -7.19 18.03
N VAL A 174 4.45 -7.96 17.07
CA VAL A 174 5.30 -8.83 16.24
C VAL A 174 5.65 -8.13 14.96
N GLY A 175 6.94 -8.00 14.65
CA GLY A 175 7.40 -7.61 13.33
C GLY A 175 7.66 -8.83 12.45
N MET A 176 7.12 -8.87 11.24
CA MET A 176 7.50 -9.87 10.24
C MET A 176 8.08 -9.16 9.03
N GLY A 177 9.31 -9.46 8.65
CA GLY A 177 10.01 -8.79 7.54
C GLY A 177 11.09 -9.65 6.94
N MET A 178 11.85 -9.07 6.01
CA MET A 178 12.87 -9.79 5.25
C MET A 178 14.28 -9.64 5.83
N ASN A 179 14.57 -8.58 6.59
CA ASN A 179 15.90 -8.30 7.11
C ASN A 179 15.92 -8.27 8.64
N GLU A 180 16.69 -9.15 9.24
CA GLU A 180 16.77 -9.30 10.68
C GLU A 180 17.35 -8.07 11.39
N GLU A 181 18.34 -7.40 10.78
CA GLU A 181 18.98 -6.22 11.38
C GLU A 181 18.03 -5.01 11.41
N GLU A 182 17.17 -4.88 10.39
CA GLU A 182 16.11 -3.87 10.37
C GLU A 182 15.12 -4.14 11.50
N LEU A 183 14.60 -5.36 11.61
CA LEU A 183 13.63 -5.75 12.64
C LEU A 183 14.19 -5.57 14.06
N LYS A 184 15.43 -5.96 14.31
CA LYS A 184 16.11 -5.74 15.61
C LYS A 184 16.19 -4.26 16.01
N ARG A 185 16.24 -3.37 15.02
CA ARG A 185 16.35 -1.93 15.25
C ARG A 185 15.01 -1.24 15.49
N ASN A 186 13.90 -1.91 15.21
CA ASN A 186 12.56 -1.36 15.38
C ASN A 186 12.18 -1.32 16.88
N PRO A 187 12.07 -0.12 17.47
CA PRO A 187 11.96 0.02 18.93
C PRO A 187 10.59 -0.35 19.50
N VAL A 188 9.57 -0.54 18.63
CA VAL A 188 8.21 -0.86 19.09
C VAL A 188 7.93 -2.34 19.11
N LEU A 189 8.77 -3.15 18.45
CA LEU A 189 8.57 -4.60 18.38
C LEU A 189 8.93 -5.27 19.71
N THR A 190 8.10 -6.19 20.16
CA THR A 190 8.39 -7.08 21.29
C THR A 190 9.05 -8.39 20.85
N GLU A 191 8.78 -8.80 19.60
CA GLU A 191 9.36 -9.96 18.95
C GLU A 191 9.34 -9.77 17.42
N TYR A 192 10.13 -10.57 16.70
CA TYR A 192 10.13 -10.51 15.23
C TYR A 192 10.36 -11.89 14.61
N ILE A 193 9.95 -12.00 13.34
CA ILE A 193 10.14 -13.18 12.50
C ILE A 193 10.69 -12.73 11.15
N VAL A 194 11.73 -13.42 10.66
CA VAL A 194 12.24 -13.22 9.29
C VAL A 194 11.58 -14.25 8.39
N GLN A 195 10.78 -13.77 7.43
CA GLN A 195 10.07 -14.65 6.51
C GLN A 195 9.79 -13.94 5.17
N ASP A 196 10.03 -14.66 4.07
CA ASP A 196 9.62 -14.28 2.71
C ASP A 196 8.21 -14.82 2.43
N LEU A 197 7.23 -13.93 2.36
CA LEU A 197 5.83 -14.29 2.09
C LEU A 197 5.59 -14.73 0.64
N ASN A 198 6.47 -14.40 -0.29
CA ASN A 198 6.40 -14.86 -1.68
C ASN A 198 6.87 -16.30 -1.83
N VAL A 199 7.79 -16.75 -0.97
CA VAL A 199 8.24 -18.14 -0.87
C VAL A 199 7.30 -18.96 0.02
N ASN A 200 7.07 -18.51 1.25
CA ASN A 200 6.19 -19.15 2.22
C ASN A 200 5.09 -18.18 2.68
N PRO A 201 3.92 -18.20 2.05
CA PRO A 201 2.81 -17.31 2.41
C PRO A 201 2.06 -17.72 3.70
N LYS A 202 2.36 -18.91 4.28
CA LYS A 202 1.74 -19.37 5.53
C LYS A 202 2.30 -18.59 6.72
N LEU A 203 1.41 -17.96 7.49
CA LEU A 203 1.81 -17.21 8.69
C LEU A 203 2.01 -18.15 9.88
N PRO A 204 3.18 -18.10 10.56
CA PRO A 204 3.56 -19.05 11.62
C PRO A 204 2.91 -18.70 12.98
N PHE A 205 1.62 -18.39 12.97
CA PHE A 205 0.86 -18.02 14.16
C PHE A 205 -0.41 -18.85 14.28
N GLU A 206 -0.89 -18.98 15.51
CA GLU A 206 -2.15 -19.65 15.82
C GLU A 206 -3.35 -18.86 15.26
N ASP A 207 -4.46 -19.58 15.07
CA ASP A 207 -5.74 -18.96 14.68
C ASP A 207 -6.18 -17.95 15.75
N ASN A 208 -6.78 -16.84 15.30
CA ASN A 208 -7.37 -15.83 16.21
C ASN A 208 -6.37 -15.27 17.25
N SER A 209 -5.10 -15.03 16.84
CA SER A 209 -4.02 -14.58 17.75
C SER A 209 -3.79 -13.07 17.74
N PHE A 210 -4.28 -12.32 16.72
CA PHE A 210 -4.04 -10.89 16.60
C PHE A 210 -5.33 -10.08 16.55
N GLN A 211 -5.35 -8.92 17.21
CA GLN A 211 -6.43 -7.92 17.07
C GLN A 211 -6.21 -7.02 15.87
N VAL A 212 -4.96 -6.74 15.53
CA VAL A 212 -4.64 -5.84 14.42
C VAL A 212 -3.49 -6.42 13.58
N ILE A 213 -3.60 -6.26 12.26
CA ILE A 213 -2.50 -6.46 11.32
C ILE A 213 -2.29 -5.15 10.59
N THR A 214 -1.06 -4.64 10.57
CA THR A 214 -0.62 -3.50 9.76
C THR A 214 0.32 -3.95 8.65
N ASN A 215 0.27 -3.26 7.52
CA ASN A 215 1.24 -3.38 6.43
C ASN A 215 1.45 -1.98 5.86
N VAL A 216 2.70 -1.54 5.75
CA VAL A 216 3.05 -0.20 5.30
C VAL A 216 3.88 -0.29 4.03
N VAL A 217 3.39 0.32 2.94
CA VAL A 217 4.03 0.44 1.61
C VAL A 217 4.72 -0.84 1.12
N SER A 218 4.02 -1.97 1.28
CA SER A 218 4.60 -3.29 0.97
C SER A 218 3.60 -4.30 0.37
N VAL A 219 2.32 -3.96 0.31
CA VAL A 219 1.27 -4.84 -0.25
C VAL A 219 1.48 -5.10 -1.75
N ASP A 220 2.11 -4.19 -2.43
CA ASP A 220 2.45 -4.19 -3.85
C ASP A 220 3.59 -5.17 -4.24
N TYR A 221 4.24 -5.80 -3.25
CA TYR A 221 5.27 -6.82 -3.50
C TYR A 221 4.76 -8.25 -3.33
N LEU A 222 3.51 -8.44 -2.91
CA LEU A 222 2.94 -9.77 -2.69
C LEU A 222 2.57 -10.44 -4.02
N THR A 223 3.27 -11.53 -4.38
CA THR A 223 2.98 -12.30 -5.60
C THR A 223 1.87 -13.36 -5.39
N LYS A 224 1.53 -13.67 -4.13
CA LYS A 224 0.47 -14.61 -3.75
C LYS A 224 -0.54 -13.98 -2.78
N PRO A 225 -1.11 -12.79 -3.11
CA PRO A 225 -1.86 -11.99 -2.14
C PRO A 225 -3.08 -12.72 -1.57
N LEU A 226 -3.83 -13.48 -2.36
CA LEU A 226 -5.00 -14.19 -1.85
C LEU A 226 -4.66 -15.22 -0.77
N ILE A 227 -3.50 -15.90 -0.87
CA ILE A 227 -3.08 -16.87 0.15
C ILE A 227 -2.69 -16.12 1.42
N VAL A 228 -1.93 -15.01 1.28
CA VAL A 228 -1.53 -14.18 2.43
C VAL A 228 -2.75 -13.59 3.13
N PHE A 229 -3.74 -13.06 2.39
CA PHE A 229 -4.94 -12.48 2.99
C PHE A 229 -5.86 -13.53 3.65
N LYS A 230 -5.90 -14.78 3.15
CA LYS A 230 -6.55 -15.91 3.83
C LYS A 230 -5.85 -16.23 5.14
N GLU A 231 -4.52 -16.25 5.17
CA GLU A 231 -3.75 -16.46 6.39
C GLU A 231 -3.92 -15.30 7.39
N MET A 232 -3.94 -14.06 6.91
CA MET A 232 -4.27 -12.90 7.75
C MET A 232 -5.65 -13.06 8.39
N ASN A 233 -6.66 -13.49 7.62
CA ASN A 233 -7.99 -13.77 8.17
C ASN A 233 -7.94 -14.86 9.23
N ARG A 234 -7.21 -15.96 8.98
CA ARG A 234 -7.07 -17.06 9.93
C ARG A 234 -6.53 -16.59 11.28
N ILE A 235 -5.44 -15.79 11.27
CA ILE A 235 -4.77 -15.35 12.50
C ILE A 235 -5.43 -14.15 13.18
N LEU A 236 -6.26 -13.35 12.48
CA LEU A 236 -7.04 -12.29 13.10
C LEU A 236 -8.10 -12.86 14.03
N LYS A 237 -8.30 -12.23 15.18
CA LYS A 237 -9.46 -12.47 16.04
C LYS A 237 -10.75 -12.00 15.37
N PRO A 238 -11.92 -12.59 15.67
CA PRO A 238 -13.21 -12.07 15.21
C PRO A 238 -13.32 -10.57 15.51
N GLY A 239 -13.73 -9.76 14.53
CA GLY A 239 -13.76 -8.29 14.62
C GLY A 239 -12.37 -7.62 14.51
N GLY A 240 -11.29 -8.39 14.44
CA GLY A 240 -9.92 -7.88 14.28
C GLY A 240 -9.73 -7.10 12.99
N LEU A 241 -8.84 -6.13 13.01
CA LEU A 241 -8.65 -5.12 11.97
C LEU A 241 -7.38 -5.39 11.15
N ALA A 242 -7.49 -5.39 9.82
CA ALA A 242 -6.35 -5.39 8.90
C ALA A 242 -6.25 -4.04 8.17
N LEU A 243 -5.07 -3.43 8.18
CA LEU A 243 -4.76 -2.12 7.63
C LEU A 243 -3.63 -2.24 6.61
N MET A 244 -3.94 -2.02 5.33
CA MET A 244 -2.97 -1.98 4.23
C MET A 244 -2.77 -0.54 3.81
N SER A 245 -1.67 0.08 4.20
CA SER A 245 -1.35 1.46 3.82
C SER A 245 -0.32 1.46 2.69
N PHE A 246 -0.53 2.33 1.70
CA PHE A 246 0.33 2.44 0.52
C PHE A 246 0.42 3.87 0.00
N SER A 247 1.41 4.10 -0.83
CA SER A 247 1.74 5.36 -1.47
C SER A 247 1.98 5.12 -2.96
N ASN A 248 2.33 6.17 -3.70
CA ASN A 248 2.88 6.06 -5.05
C ASN A 248 4.40 5.70 -5.07
N ARG A 249 4.97 5.42 -3.90
CA ARG A 249 6.37 4.99 -3.74
C ARG A 249 6.46 3.48 -3.73
N CYS A 250 7.33 2.93 -4.57
CA CYS A 250 7.65 1.50 -4.58
C CYS A 250 9.05 1.25 -5.13
N PHE A 251 9.60 0.10 -4.83
CA PHE A 251 10.74 -0.46 -5.58
C PHE A 251 10.21 -1.03 -6.89
N PHE A 252 10.19 -0.20 -7.93
CA PHE A 252 9.54 -0.48 -9.21
C PHE A 252 9.87 -1.87 -9.78
N THR A 253 11.09 -2.33 -9.65
CA THR A 253 11.51 -3.63 -10.19
C THR A 253 10.96 -4.82 -9.40
N LYS A 254 10.58 -4.63 -8.14
CA LYS A 254 10.03 -5.66 -7.24
C LYS A 254 8.52 -5.57 -7.07
N ALA A 255 7.90 -4.46 -7.45
CA ALA A 255 6.45 -4.34 -7.43
C ALA A 255 5.81 -5.18 -8.55
N ILE A 256 4.65 -5.76 -8.26
CA ILE A 256 3.88 -6.58 -9.22
C ILE A 256 3.42 -5.76 -10.43
N SER A 257 3.30 -6.39 -11.60
CA SER A 257 3.06 -5.72 -12.88
C SER A 257 1.74 -4.94 -12.90
N ILE A 258 0.69 -5.46 -12.26
CA ILE A 258 -0.58 -4.76 -12.17
C ILE A 258 -0.47 -3.45 -11.36
N TRP A 259 0.38 -3.40 -10.34
CA TRP A 259 0.62 -2.19 -9.55
C TRP A 259 1.34 -1.12 -10.36
N THR A 260 2.43 -1.50 -11.04
CA THR A 260 3.23 -0.56 -11.83
C THR A 260 2.54 -0.03 -13.09
N SER A 261 1.47 -0.70 -13.53
CA SER A 261 0.68 -0.35 -14.72
C SER A 261 -0.64 0.39 -14.43
N THR A 262 -0.97 0.63 -13.15
CA THR A 262 -2.21 1.25 -12.72
C THR A 262 -1.95 2.46 -11.81
N GLY A 263 -3.01 3.12 -11.35
CA GLY A 263 -2.92 4.32 -10.52
C GLY A 263 -3.59 4.16 -9.15
N ASP A 264 -3.49 5.19 -8.32
CA ASP A 264 -3.86 5.16 -6.89
C ASP A 264 -5.28 4.63 -6.62
N ALA A 265 -6.28 5.04 -7.42
CA ALA A 265 -7.65 4.55 -7.26
C ALA A 265 -7.78 3.06 -7.63
N ASP A 266 -7.00 2.60 -8.59
CA ASP A 266 -6.95 1.21 -9.00
C ASP A 266 -6.20 0.37 -7.97
N HIS A 267 -5.15 0.92 -7.34
CA HIS A 267 -4.47 0.28 -6.21
C HIS A 267 -5.45 -0.03 -5.07
N ALA A 268 -6.36 0.91 -4.74
CA ALA A 268 -7.40 0.63 -3.76
C ALA A 268 -8.33 -0.52 -4.18
N LEU A 269 -8.71 -0.60 -5.46
CA LEU A 269 -9.50 -1.71 -5.99
C LEU A 269 -8.74 -3.04 -5.94
N ILE A 270 -7.44 -3.02 -6.28
CA ILE A 270 -6.57 -4.20 -6.22
C ILE A 270 -6.51 -4.74 -4.78
N VAL A 271 -6.16 -3.89 -3.81
CA VAL A 271 -6.09 -4.30 -2.40
C VAL A 271 -7.46 -4.68 -1.83
N GLY A 272 -8.52 -3.94 -2.18
CA GLY A 272 -9.89 -4.28 -1.82
C GLY A 272 -10.32 -5.65 -2.34
N SER A 273 -9.90 -6.01 -3.55
CA SER A 273 -10.17 -7.33 -4.14
C SER A 273 -9.52 -8.46 -3.33
N TYR A 274 -8.34 -8.25 -2.79
CA TYR A 274 -7.67 -9.26 -1.95
C TYR A 274 -8.50 -9.59 -0.71
N PHE A 275 -9.04 -8.58 -0.03
CA PHE A 275 -9.98 -8.79 1.08
C PHE A 275 -11.24 -9.52 0.64
N HIS A 276 -11.87 -9.06 -0.45
CA HIS A 276 -13.12 -9.62 -0.95
C HIS A 276 -12.99 -11.10 -1.31
N TYR A 277 -12.00 -11.45 -2.15
CA TYR A 277 -11.85 -12.81 -2.66
C TYR A 277 -11.10 -13.76 -1.72
N ALA A 278 -10.38 -13.25 -0.72
CA ALA A 278 -9.88 -14.08 0.38
C ALA A 278 -11.04 -14.62 1.23
N GLY A 279 -12.12 -13.85 1.34
CA GLY A 279 -13.31 -14.18 2.14
C GLY A 279 -13.11 -14.02 3.64
N GLY A 280 -14.20 -14.04 4.40
CA GLY A 280 -14.17 -13.92 5.85
C GLY A 280 -13.92 -12.51 6.39
N TYR A 281 -14.05 -11.50 5.54
CA TYR A 281 -13.89 -10.08 5.88
C TYR A 281 -15.19 -9.30 5.63
N GLU A 282 -15.35 -8.20 6.37
CA GLU A 282 -16.34 -7.18 6.05
C GLU A 282 -16.03 -6.55 4.67
N PRO A 283 -16.96 -5.84 4.02
CA PRO A 283 -16.67 -5.08 2.81
C PRO A 283 -15.49 -4.13 3.01
N PRO A 284 -14.42 -4.21 2.18
CA PRO A 284 -13.24 -3.36 2.34
C PRO A 284 -13.58 -1.89 2.13
N GLN A 285 -12.92 -1.03 2.88
CA GLN A 285 -13.04 0.42 2.82
C GLN A 285 -11.70 1.07 2.52
N ALA A 286 -11.72 2.24 1.89
CA ALA A 286 -10.54 3.04 1.62
C ALA A 286 -10.64 4.43 2.26
N VAL A 287 -9.50 4.93 2.73
CA VAL A 287 -9.35 6.30 3.26
C VAL A 287 -8.13 6.94 2.63
N ASP A 288 -8.30 8.17 2.17
CA ASP A 288 -7.22 9.04 1.71
C ASP A 288 -6.76 9.92 2.88
N ILE A 289 -5.56 9.67 3.36
CA ILE A 289 -4.93 10.41 4.45
C ILE A 289 -3.79 11.30 3.95
N SER A 290 -3.71 11.54 2.64
CA SER A 290 -2.67 12.34 2.01
C SER A 290 -2.58 13.74 2.63
N PRO A 291 -1.42 14.14 3.17
CA PRO A 291 -1.33 15.40 3.93
C PRO A 291 -1.34 16.64 3.03
N ASN A 292 -0.66 16.58 1.89
CA ASN A 292 -0.46 17.72 0.97
C ASN A 292 -0.53 17.24 -0.47
N PRO A 293 -1.72 17.09 -1.08
CA PRO A 293 -1.85 16.60 -2.45
C PRO A 293 -0.96 17.35 -3.45
N GLY A 294 -0.14 16.61 -4.21
CA GLY A 294 0.79 17.16 -5.20
C GLY A 294 2.06 17.82 -4.66
N ARG A 295 2.27 17.83 -3.33
CA ARG A 295 3.48 18.42 -2.70
C ARG A 295 4.26 17.45 -1.82
N SER A 296 3.61 16.41 -1.31
CA SER A 296 4.22 15.34 -0.53
C SER A 296 3.76 14.00 -1.06
N ASP A 297 4.37 12.92 -0.59
CA ASP A 297 3.94 11.59 -0.93
C ASP A 297 2.46 11.40 -0.54
N PRO A 298 1.60 10.90 -1.43
CA PRO A 298 0.24 10.55 -1.06
C PRO A 298 0.25 9.36 -0.11
N MET A 299 -0.82 9.23 0.70
CA MET A 299 -0.94 8.12 1.63
C MET A 299 -2.38 7.63 1.67
N TYR A 300 -2.57 6.37 1.36
CA TYR A 300 -3.87 5.72 1.28
C TYR A 300 -3.90 4.52 2.21
N VAL A 301 -5.07 4.22 2.75
CA VAL A 301 -5.29 3.04 3.58
C VAL A 301 -6.50 2.28 3.06
N VAL A 302 -6.33 1.00 2.75
CA VAL A 302 -7.43 0.06 2.53
C VAL A 302 -7.48 -0.89 3.73
N TYR A 303 -8.66 -1.03 4.32
CA TYR A 303 -8.84 -1.82 5.52
C TYR A 303 -10.12 -2.64 5.51
N SER A 304 -10.11 -3.69 6.29
CA SER A 304 -11.29 -4.48 6.58
C SER A 304 -11.18 -5.17 7.95
N ARG A 305 -12.30 -5.66 8.46
CA ARG A 305 -12.35 -6.44 9.68
C ARG A 305 -12.71 -7.90 9.38
N LYS A 306 -12.14 -8.81 10.16
CA LYS A 306 -12.60 -10.20 10.15
C LYS A 306 -14.05 -10.26 10.61
N LEU A 307 -14.88 -10.97 9.86
CA LEU A 307 -16.27 -11.21 10.24
C LEU A 307 -16.35 -11.91 11.60
N PRO A 308 -17.35 -11.59 12.45
CA PRO A 308 -17.64 -12.38 13.63
C PRO A 308 -17.89 -13.85 13.25
N VAL A 309 -17.49 -14.76 14.14
CA VAL A 309 -17.90 -16.18 14.01
C VAL A 309 -19.40 -16.23 14.27
N ALA A 310 -20.16 -16.75 13.32
CA ALA A 310 -21.61 -16.95 13.45
C ALA A 310 -21.94 -18.02 14.51
#